data_52f4bb56e880870f9eb3acd97706ba3a
#
_entry.id   52f4bb56e880870f9eb3acd97706ba3a
#
_cell.length_a   1.000
_cell.length_b   1.000
_cell.length_c   1.000
_cell.angle_alpha   90.00
_cell.angle_beta   90.00
_cell.angle_gamma   90.00
#
_symmetry.space_group_name_H-M   'P 1'
#
loop_
_entity.id
_entity.type
_entity.pdbx_description
1 polymer ?
#
loop_
_entity_poly.entity_id
_entity_poly.type
_entity_poly.pdbx_seq_one_letter_code
_entity_poly.pdbx_strand_id
1 'polypeptide(L)'
;MDNTVGSLTQTERSIILGSLLGDGYLRIVQGRRNALLEVNHSLAQKDYVDWKYKMLKSLCKSLPKERKGNGGRRAYRFSTRQHEELTKLFKLFYQNGKKVIPTTLELNSIMLAIWYMDDGSKCRESDVYLNTQQFTVQDQLKCVTALAKIGVESSLNRDKQYWRIRIKKSSLPKFFADISPYVVLSMRYKMSYNPVETCLLRQKAEVTEPSLL
;
A
#
# COMPACT_ATOMS: atom_id res chain seq x y z
N MET A 1 29.20 -10.50 13.15
CA MET A 1 29.21 -9.42 12.14
C MET A 1 27.90 -8.67 12.23
N ASP A 2 27.94 -7.50 12.81
CA ASP A 2 26.77 -6.63 12.93
C ASP A 2 26.43 -6.06 11.55
N ASN A 3 25.42 -6.66 10.90
CA ASN A 3 24.84 -6.14 9.67
C ASN A 3 23.87 -5.02 10.03
N THR A 4 24.36 -3.92 10.59
CA THR A 4 23.59 -2.70 10.77
C THR A 4 23.29 -2.13 9.38
N VAL A 5 22.11 -2.44 8.86
CA VAL A 5 21.52 -1.67 7.76
C VAL A 5 21.37 -0.26 8.31
N GLY A 6 21.92 0.76 7.62
CA GLY A 6 21.83 2.17 8.00
C GLY A 6 20.39 2.63 8.19
N SER A 7 20.18 3.86 8.63
CA SER A 7 18.83 4.44 8.75
C SER A 7 18.09 4.39 7.41
N LEU A 8 16.76 4.20 7.48
CA LEU A 8 15.90 4.23 6.29
C LEU A 8 16.02 5.57 5.56
N THR A 9 16.17 5.53 4.25
CA THR A 9 16.02 6.74 3.43
C THR A 9 14.57 7.27 3.52
N GLN A 10 14.38 8.55 3.22
CA GLN A 10 13.04 9.16 3.21
C GLN A 10 12.09 8.44 2.25
N THR A 11 12.59 7.99 1.10
CA THR A 11 11.79 7.24 0.11
C THR A 11 11.41 5.86 0.65
N GLU A 12 12.35 5.09 1.20
CA GLU A 12 12.06 3.78 1.81
C GLU A 12 11.04 3.92 2.94
N ARG A 13 11.22 4.93 3.81
CA ARG A 13 10.27 5.21 4.88
C ARG A 13 8.87 5.52 4.35
N SER A 14 8.75 6.34 3.30
CA SER A 14 7.46 6.69 2.68
C SER A 14 6.77 5.45 2.08
N ILE A 15 7.52 4.58 1.39
CA ILE A 15 6.99 3.35 0.81
C ILE A 15 6.50 2.40 1.92
N ILE A 16 7.27 2.25 2.98
CA ILE A 16 6.90 1.41 4.13
C ILE A 16 5.63 1.96 4.79
N LEU A 17 5.58 3.26 5.10
CA LEU A 17 4.42 3.88 5.73
C LEU A 17 3.17 3.80 4.85
N GLY A 18 3.28 4.09 3.55
CA GLY A 18 2.18 3.93 2.60
C GLY A 18 1.67 2.49 2.53
N SER A 19 2.59 1.50 2.55
CA SER A 19 2.23 0.08 2.63
C SER A 19 1.55 -0.29 3.94
N LEU A 20 1.91 0.33 5.06
CA LEU A 20 1.25 0.09 6.36
C LEU A 20 -0.17 0.66 6.42
N LEU A 21 -0.46 1.70 5.66
CA LEU A 21 -1.83 2.20 5.49
C LEU A 21 -2.69 1.25 4.65
N GLY A 22 -2.06 0.48 3.76
CA GLY A 22 -2.68 -0.54 2.91
C GLY A 22 -2.32 -1.97 3.32
N ASP A 23 -1.91 -2.77 2.34
CA ASP A 23 -1.70 -4.23 2.43
C ASP A 23 -0.42 -4.65 3.17
N GLY A 24 0.51 -3.72 3.46
CA GLY A 24 1.76 -4.03 4.13
C GLY A 24 1.57 -4.48 5.57
N TYR A 25 2.37 -5.44 6.01
CA TYR A 25 2.29 -6.01 7.34
C TYR A 25 3.66 -6.06 8.02
N LEU A 26 3.74 -5.51 9.23
CA LEU A 26 4.93 -5.66 10.08
C LEU A 26 4.72 -6.81 11.06
N ARG A 27 5.75 -7.59 11.27
CA ARG A 27 5.75 -8.63 12.30
C ARG A 27 7.12 -8.82 12.95
N ILE A 28 7.10 -9.20 14.21
CA ILE A 28 8.27 -9.69 14.93
C ILE A 28 8.18 -11.21 14.93
N VAL A 29 9.20 -11.87 14.38
CA VAL A 29 9.28 -13.35 14.39
C VAL A 29 9.61 -13.81 15.81
N GLN A 30 8.96 -14.88 16.25
CA GLN A 30 9.22 -15.46 17.58
C GLN A 30 10.73 -15.69 17.80
N GLY A 31 11.23 -15.30 18.94
CA GLY A 31 12.67 -15.37 19.30
C GLY A 31 13.54 -14.32 18.60
N ARG A 32 12.95 -13.36 17.89
CA ARG A 32 13.67 -12.27 17.25
C ARG A 32 13.36 -10.93 17.90
N ARG A 33 14.32 -10.00 17.87
CA ARG A 33 14.22 -8.68 18.51
C ARG A 33 13.51 -7.67 17.64
N ASN A 34 13.79 -7.68 16.34
CA ASN A 34 13.35 -6.61 15.43
C ASN A 34 12.26 -7.09 14.46
N ALA A 35 11.39 -6.15 14.08
CA ALA A 35 10.34 -6.35 13.11
C ALA A 35 10.91 -6.41 11.67
N LEU A 36 10.18 -7.08 10.81
CA LEU A 36 10.34 -7.06 9.35
C LEU A 36 9.03 -6.62 8.68
N LEU A 37 9.13 -6.04 7.49
CA LEU A 37 7.98 -5.77 6.62
C LEU A 37 7.75 -6.98 5.70
N GLU A 38 6.50 -7.41 5.59
CA GLU A 38 6.03 -8.35 4.58
C GLU A 38 5.12 -7.63 3.59
N VAL A 39 5.39 -7.76 2.30
CA VAL A 39 4.58 -7.29 1.17
C VAL A 39 4.07 -8.53 0.45
N ASN A 40 2.76 -8.64 0.32
CA ASN A 40 2.09 -9.81 -0.26
C ASN A 40 0.86 -9.37 -1.05
N HIS A 41 0.86 -9.61 -2.37
CA HIS A 41 -0.24 -9.31 -3.26
C HIS A 41 -0.60 -10.52 -4.12
N SER A 42 -1.71 -10.43 -4.86
CA SER A 42 -2.03 -11.39 -5.91
C SER A 42 -0.90 -11.46 -6.93
N LEU A 43 -0.67 -12.64 -7.52
CA LEU A 43 0.30 -12.80 -8.60
C LEU A 43 0.00 -11.89 -9.79
N ALA A 44 -1.28 -11.54 -10.04
CA ALA A 44 -1.66 -10.56 -11.06
C ALA A 44 -1.08 -9.15 -10.82
N GLN A 45 -0.57 -8.85 -9.61
CA GLN A 45 0.10 -7.61 -9.26
C GLN A 45 1.62 -7.79 -9.12
N LYS A 46 2.19 -8.80 -9.78
CA LYS A 46 3.62 -9.13 -9.72
C LYS A 46 4.50 -7.90 -9.99
N ASP A 47 4.23 -7.14 -11.04
CA ASP A 47 5.03 -5.96 -11.42
C ASP A 47 5.05 -4.90 -10.32
N TYR A 48 3.93 -4.72 -9.63
CA TYR A 48 3.85 -3.80 -8.50
C TYR A 48 4.68 -4.28 -7.30
N VAL A 49 4.66 -5.58 -7.02
CA VAL A 49 5.50 -6.19 -5.96
C VAL A 49 6.97 -6.08 -6.33
N ASP A 50 7.34 -6.35 -7.58
CA ASP A 50 8.71 -6.22 -8.07
C ASP A 50 9.20 -4.76 -8.00
N TRP A 51 8.34 -3.80 -8.30
CA TRP A 51 8.65 -2.39 -8.12
C TRP A 51 8.89 -2.03 -6.64
N LYS A 52 7.99 -2.44 -5.73
CA LYS A 52 8.20 -2.24 -4.28
C LYS A 52 9.52 -2.89 -3.81
N TYR A 53 9.78 -4.11 -4.27
CA TYR A 53 11.03 -4.81 -3.96
C TYR A 53 12.25 -4.03 -4.44
N LYS A 54 12.24 -3.54 -5.68
CA LYS A 54 13.33 -2.75 -6.26
C LYS A 54 13.62 -1.50 -5.41
N MET A 55 12.59 -0.82 -4.97
CA MET A 55 12.70 0.38 -4.13
C MET A 55 13.20 0.07 -2.71
N LEU A 56 12.91 -1.11 -2.18
CA LEU A 56 13.31 -1.57 -0.83
C LEU A 56 14.44 -2.62 -0.87
N LYS A 57 15.16 -2.73 -1.99
CA LYS A 57 16.16 -3.79 -2.21
C LYS A 57 17.28 -3.80 -1.16
N SER A 58 17.72 -2.65 -0.70
CA SER A 58 18.72 -2.47 0.37
C SER A 58 18.32 -3.19 1.65
N LEU A 59 17.02 -3.28 1.92
CA LEU A 59 16.44 -3.93 3.11
C LEU A 59 16.15 -5.41 2.91
N CYS A 60 16.32 -5.96 1.70
CA CYS A 60 15.92 -7.33 1.38
C CYS A 60 17.12 -8.28 1.26
N LYS A 61 16.94 -9.56 1.62
CA LYS A 61 17.93 -10.62 1.39
C LYS A 61 17.62 -11.48 0.18
N SER A 62 16.34 -11.63 -0.13
CA SER A 62 15.85 -12.58 -1.14
C SER A 62 14.92 -11.88 -2.12
N LEU A 63 14.92 -12.36 -3.35
CA LEU A 63 13.97 -11.95 -4.37
C LEU A 63 12.53 -12.26 -3.95
N PRO A 64 11.54 -11.53 -4.49
CA PRO A 64 10.14 -11.91 -4.35
C PRO A 64 9.90 -13.32 -4.87
N LYS A 65 8.94 -14.02 -4.25
CA LYS A 65 8.60 -15.42 -4.57
C LYS A 65 7.11 -15.60 -4.68
N GLU A 66 6.74 -16.45 -5.62
CA GLU A 66 5.38 -16.93 -5.71
C GLU A 66 5.06 -17.89 -4.55
N ARG A 67 3.81 -17.84 -4.10
CA ARG A 67 3.27 -18.73 -3.08
C ARG A 67 1.87 -19.19 -3.46
N LYS A 68 1.61 -20.47 -3.31
CA LYS A 68 0.26 -20.99 -3.33
C LYS A 68 -0.42 -20.67 -2.00
N GLY A 69 -1.54 -19.98 -2.05
CA GLY A 69 -2.42 -19.71 -0.91
C GLY A 69 -3.57 -20.72 -0.82
N ASN A 70 -4.40 -20.56 0.18
CA ASN A 70 -5.60 -21.39 0.36
C ASN A 70 -6.57 -21.21 -0.82
N GLY A 71 -7.23 -22.29 -1.25
CA GLY A 71 -8.19 -22.26 -2.35
C GLY A 71 -7.59 -22.03 -3.73
N GLY A 72 -6.31 -22.39 -3.95
CA GLY A 72 -5.65 -22.29 -5.26
C GLY A 72 -5.22 -20.87 -5.64
N ARG A 73 -5.39 -19.87 -4.77
CA ARG A 73 -4.95 -18.50 -5.03
C ARG A 73 -3.44 -18.45 -5.10
N ARG A 74 -2.93 -17.76 -6.13
CA ARG A 74 -1.49 -17.52 -6.30
C ARG A 74 -1.16 -16.12 -5.77
N ALA A 75 -0.23 -16.05 -4.85
CA ALA A 75 0.28 -14.81 -4.27
C ALA A 75 1.75 -14.62 -4.64
N TYR A 76 2.20 -13.37 -4.70
CA TYR A 76 3.58 -12.99 -4.95
C TYR A 76 4.05 -12.09 -3.82
N ARG A 77 5.16 -12.42 -3.18
CA ARG A 77 5.58 -11.73 -1.95
C ARG A 77 7.08 -11.65 -1.76
N PHE A 78 7.50 -10.67 -0.98
CA PHE A 78 8.82 -10.59 -0.36
C PHE A 78 8.72 -10.11 1.08
N SER A 79 9.82 -10.25 1.81
CA SER A 79 9.98 -9.64 3.12
C SER A 79 11.35 -8.97 3.23
N THR A 80 11.40 -7.90 4.02
CA THR A 80 12.65 -7.23 4.37
C THR A 80 13.47 -8.06 5.38
N ARG A 81 14.70 -7.66 5.62
CA ARG A 81 15.42 -8.02 6.84
C ARG A 81 14.71 -7.43 8.05
N GLN A 82 15.02 -7.95 9.21
CA GLN A 82 14.67 -7.33 10.47
C GLN A 82 15.44 -6.02 10.64
N HIS A 83 14.74 -4.97 11.09
CA HIS A 83 15.34 -3.65 11.22
C HIS A 83 14.78 -2.91 12.43
N GLU A 84 15.61 -2.16 13.14
CA GLU A 84 15.19 -1.39 14.32
C GLU A 84 14.13 -0.34 14.00
N GLU A 85 14.29 0.39 12.89
CA GLU A 85 13.30 1.37 12.43
C GLU A 85 11.92 0.73 12.16
N LEU A 86 11.89 -0.51 11.62
CA LEU A 86 10.65 -1.26 11.44
C LEU A 86 10.04 -1.66 12.79
N THR A 87 10.87 -1.89 13.81
CA THR A 87 10.38 -2.15 15.17
C THR A 87 9.76 -0.90 15.80
N LYS A 88 10.34 0.29 15.56
CA LYS A 88 9.75 1.56 15.98
C LYS A 88 8.38 1.76 15.31
N LEU A 89 8.29 1.51 13.99
CA LEU A 89 7.02 1.57 13.27
C LEU A 89 6.02 0.50 13.74
N PHE A 90 6.48 -0.72 14.05
CA PHE A 90 5.62 -1.75 14.61
C PHE A 90 4.95 -1.29 15.90
N LYS A 91 5.72 -0.70 16.83
CA LYS A 91 5.18 -0.17 18.09
C LYS A 91 4.16 0.96 17.89
N LEU A 92 4.29 1.76 16.83
CA LEU A 92 3.37 2.84 16.49
C LEU A 92 2.08 2.34 15.82
N PHE A 93 2.19 1.35 14.93
CA PHE A 93 1.08 0.89 14.08
C PHE A 93 0.36 -0.35 14.62
N TYR A 94 0.84 -0.98 15.70
CA TYR A 94 0.21 -2.17 16.26
C TYR A 94 -0.02 -2.03 17.75
N GLN A 95 -1.27 -2.20 18.17
CA GLN A 95 -1.69 -2.21 19.57
C GLN A 95 -2.55 -3.46 19.81
N ASN A 96 -2.21 -4.24 20.84
CA ASN A 96 -2.93 -5.48 21.18
C ASN A 96 -3.10 -6.43 19.98
N GLY A 97 -2.06 -6.56 19.14
CA GLY A 97 -2.07 -7.41 17.95
C GLY A 97 -2.89 -6.89 16.77
N LYS A 98 -3.51 -5.71 16.88
CA LYS A 98 -4.29 -5.08 15.81
C LYS A 98 -3.54 -3.90 15.20
N LYS A 99 -3.66 -3.73 13.88
CA LYS A 99 -3.14 -2.57 13.19
C LYS A 99 -4.00 -1.34 13.53
N VAL A 100 -3.34 -0.25 13.90
CA VAL A 100 -3.96 1.04 14.27
C VAL A 100 -3.30 2.18 13.51
N ILE A 101 -3.95 3.34 13.45
CA ILE A 101 -3.39 4.55 12.85
C ILE A 101 -2.81 5.45 13.94
N PRO A 102 -1.51 5.80 13.87
CA PRO A 102 -0.91 6.74 14.82
C PRO A 102 -1.53 8.13 14.72
N THR A 103 -1.66 8.83 15.86
CA THR A 103 -2.12 10.23 15.87
C THR A 103 -1.13 11.19 15.21
N THR A 104 0.14 10.80 15.13
CA THR A 104 1.24 11.53 14.51
C THR A 104 1.39 11.22 13.01
N LEU A 105 0.38 10.59 12.38
CA LEU A 105 0.44 10.30 10.95
C LEU A 105 0.51 11.60 10.14
N GLU A 106 1.60 11.73 9.38
CA GLU A 106 1.79 12.75 8.36
C GLU A 106 1.92 12.07 7.00
N LEU A 107 1.16 12.55 6.03
CA LEU A 107 1.14 11.99 4.67
C LEU A 107 2.02 12.82 3.73
N ASN A 108 2.61 12.14 2.76
CA ASN A 108 3.19 12.75 1.56
C ASN A 108 2.67 12.05 0.30
N SER A 109 2.98 12.57 -0.87
CA SER A 109 2.47 12.08 -2.15
C SER A 109 2.89 10.62 -2.43
N ILE A 110 4.08 10.19 -2.03
CA ILE A 110 4.55 8.79 -2.18
C ILE A 110 3.70 7.88 -1.30
N MET A 111 3.52 8.21 -0.04
CA MET A 111 2.70 7.44 0.89
C MET A 111 1.26 7.31 0.38
N LEU A 112 0.69 8.43 -0.10
CA LEU A 112 -0.67 8.47 -0.62
C LEU A 112 -0.81 7.61 -1.88
N ALA A 113 0.16 7.65 -2.79
CA ALA A 113 0.17 6.83 -3.99
C ALA A 113 0.25 5.32 -3.67
N ILE A 114 1.13 4.93 -2.75
CA ILE A 114 1.26 3.54 -2.29
C ILE A 114 -0.05 3.07 -1.66
N TRP A 115 -0.60 3.85 -0.74
CA TRP A 115 -1.87 3.54 -0.09
C TRP A 115 -3.01 3.39 -1.11
N TYR A 116 -3.08 4.29 -2.11
CA TYR A 116 -4.07 4.19 -3.18
C TYR A 116 -3.85 2.96 -4.08
N MET A 117 -2.61 2.64 -4.41
CA MET A 117 -2.31 1.43 -5.18
C MET A 117 -2.68 0.15 -4.41
N ASP A 118 -2.47 0.11 -3.10
CA ASP A 118 -2.88 -1.02 -2.27
C ASP A 118 -4.42 -1.07 -2.15
N ASP A 119 -5.01 -0.11 -1.49
CA ASP A 119 -6.41 -0.13 -1.03
C ASP A 119 -7.34 0.86 -1.76
N GLY A 120 -6.84 1.60 -2.74
CA GLY A 120 -7.66 2.55 -3.49
C GLY A 120 -8.59 1.87 -4.49
N SER A 121 -9.74 2.50 -4.73
CA SER A 121 -10.67 2.13 -5.78
C SER A 121 -11.38 3.35 -6.37
N LYS A 122 -11.63 3.31 -7.68
CA LYS A 122 -12.44 4.29 -8.41
C LYS A 122 -13.65 3.57 -8.99
N CYS A 123 -14.84 3.84 -8.44
CA CYS A 123 -16.06 3.14 -8.83
C CYS A 123 -16.84 3.86 -9.94
N ARG A 124 -16.75 5.20 -9.95
CA ARG A 124 -17.33 6.09 -10.96
C ARG A 124 -16.37 7.24 -11.18
N GLU A 125 -16.70 8.14 -12.10
CA GLU A 125 -15.83 9.27 -12.42
C GLU A 125 -15.43 10.11 -11.20
N SER A 126 -16.38 10.33 -10.28
CA SER A 126 -16.18 11.12 -9.06
C SER A 126 -16.16 10.31 -7.76
N ASP A 127 -16.25 8.98 -7.82
CA ASP A 127 -16.32 8.12 -6.64
C ASP A 127 -15.00 7.40 -6.40
N VAL A 128 -14.11 8.07 -5.70
CA VAL A 128 -12.78 7.57 -5.33
C VAL A 128 -12.75 7.27 -3.84
N TYR A 129 -12.29 6.08 -3.50
CA TYR A 129 -12.26 5.56 -2.13
C TYR A 129 -10.87 5.05 -1.75
N LEU A 130 -10.55 5.17 -0.46
CA LEU A 130 -9.54 4.39 0.22
C LEU A 130 -10.28 3.36 1.08
N ASN A 131 -10.06 2.07 0.81
CA ASN A 131 -10.77 0.96 1.44
C ASN A 131 -10.17 0.65 2.80
N THR A 132 -10.64 1.38 3.80
CA THR A 132 -10.12 1.41 5.18
C THR A 132 -10.97 0.59 6.15
N GLN A 133 -11.77 -0.36 5.65
CA GLN A 133 -12.72 -1.14 6.47
C GLN A 133 -12.04 -1.96 7.58
N GLN A 134 -10.75 -2.22 7.46
CA GLN A 134 -9.94 -2.90 8.48
C GLN A 134 -9.68 -2.06 9.74
N PHE A 135 -9.83 -0.73 9.64
CA PHE A 135 -9.56 0.19 10.74
C PHE A 135 -10.82 0.60 11.49
N THR A 136 -10.67 0.97 12.75
CA THR A 136 -11.77 1.56 13.54
C THR A 136 -12.20 2.91 12.96
N VAL A 137 -13.41 3.35 13.29
CA VAL A 137 -13.90 4.69 12.88
C VAL A 137 -12.95 5.79 13.38
N GLN A 138 -12.46 5.69 14.62
CA GLN A 138 -11.50 6.63 15.17
C GLN A 138 -10.19 6.66 14.36
N ASP A 139 -9.67 5.52 13.96
CA ASP A 139 -8.47 5.46 13.13
C ASP A 139 -8.71 6.05 11.73
N GLN A 140 -9.88 5.78 11.14
CA GLN A 140 -10.25 6.38 9.87
C GLN A 140 -10.37 7.91 9.95
N LEU A 141 -10.86 8.47 11.07
CA LEU A 141 -10.90 9.91 11.31
C LEU A 141 -9.50 10.52 11.42
N LYS A 142 -8.52 9.81 12.01
CA LYS A 142 -7.11 10.24 11.98
C LYS A 142 -6.58 10.32 10.53
N CYS A 143 -6.94 9.35 9.68
CA CYS A 143 -6.60 9.38 8.26
C CYS A 143 -7.25 10.57 7.54
N VAL A 144 -8.53 10.86 7.81
CA VAL A 144 -9.24 12.03 7.26
C VAL A 144 -8.53 13.32 7.64
N THR A 145 -8.12 13.45 8.92
CA THR A 145 -7.34 14.61 9.39
C THR A 145 -5.98 14.71 8.69
N ALA A 146 -5.27 13.59 8.52
CA ALA A 146 -3.98 13.58 7.81
C ALA A 146 -4.12 13.95 6.33
N LEU A 147 -5.19 13.51 5.65
CA LEU A 147 -5.50 13.90 4.28
C LEU A 147 -5.80 15.40 4.17
N ALA A 148 -6.57 15.95 5.11
CA ALA A 148 -6.89 17.38 5.13
C ALA A 148 -5.62 18.25 5.28
N LYS A 149 -4.64 17.83 6.07
CA LYS A 149 -3.35 18.54 6.24
C LYS A 149 -2.57 18.69 4.93
N ILE A 150 -2.72 17.76 3.99
CA ILE A 150 -2.10 17.85 2.65
C ILE A 150 -3.05 18.44 1.60
N GLY A 151 -4.17 19.03 2.01
CA GLY A 151 -5.15 19.69 1.15
C GLY A 151 -6.03 18.72 0.37
N VAL A 152 -6.19 17.47 0.82
CA VAL A 152 -7.10 16.47 0.25
C VAL A 152 -8.29 16.29 1.18
N GLU A 153 -9.40 16.94 0.87
CA GLU A 153 -10.64 16.78 1.62
C GLU A 153 -11.27 15.42 1.37
N SER A 154 -11.72 14.80 2.45
CA SER A 154 -12.33 13.48 2.44
C SER A 154 -13.37 13.33 3.53
N SER A 155 -14.18 12.30 3.47
CA SER A 155 -15.21 11.99 4.45
C SER A 155 -15.36 10.48 4.62
N LEU A 156 -15.92 10.06 5.75
CA LEU A 156 -16.35 8.68 5.91
C LEU A 156 -17.58 8.41 5.03
N ASN A 157 -17.56 7.29 4.34
CA ASN A 157 -18.65 6.79 3.53
C ASN A 157 -19.00 5.36 3.97
N ARG A 158 -20.30 5.10 4.18
CA ARG A 158 -20.78 3.79 4.60
C ARG A 158 -20.75 2.80 3.44
N ASP A 159 -20.18 1.62 3.70
CA ASP A 159 -20.14 0.48 2.79
C ASP A 159 -20.71 -0.75 3.53
N LYS A 160 -21.99 -1.02 3.37
CA LYS A 160 -22.76 -2.00 4.15
C LYS A 160 -22.67 -1.69 5.66
N GLN A 161 -22.07 -2.59 6.45
CA GLN A 161 -21.82 -2.41 7.89
C GLN A 161 -20.51 -1.70 8.21
N TYR A 162 -19.63 -1.48 7.22
CA TYR A 162 -18.31 -0.91 7.40
C TYR A 162 -18.27 0.55 6.95
N TRP A 163 -17.22 1.26 7.35
CA TRP A 163 -16.89 2.59 6.87
C TRP A 163 -15.61 2.53 6.04
N ARG A 164 -15.53 3.41 5.04
CA ARG A 164 -14.34 3.66 4.23
C ARG A 164 -14.20 5.15 3.96
N ILE A 165 -13.03 5.59 3.55
CA ILE A 165 -12.78 7.00 3.26
C ILE A 165 -13.13 7.27 1.79
N ARG A 166 -13.95 8.29 1.54
CA ARG A 166 -14.25 8.83 0.22
C ARG A 166 -13.53 10.15 0.04
N ILE A 167 -12.79 10.30 -1.05
CA ILE A 167 -12.18 11.58 -1.44
C ILE A 167 -13.29 12.46 -2.00
N LYS A 168 -13.39 13.72 -1.52
CA LYS A 168 -14.39 14.66 -2.04
C LYS A 168 -14.10 15.03 -3.49
N LYS A 169 -15.15 15.23 -4.30
CA LYS A 169 -15.06 15.57 -5.73
C LYS A 169 -14.17 16.80 -5.97
N SER A 170 -14.28 17.83 -5.14
CA SER A 170 -13.46 19.04 -5.19
C SER A 170 -11.97 18.78 -5.05
N SER A 171 -11.56 17.73 -4.34
CA SER A 171 -10.17 17.37 -4.10
C SER A 171 -9.58 16.35 -5.11
N LEU A 172 -10.42 15.80 -6.02
CA LEU A 172 -9.92 14.79 -6.97
C LEU A 172 -8.82 15.29 -7.89
N PRO A 173 -8.89 16.53 -8.45
CA PRO A 173 -7.80 17.03 -9.30
C PRO A 173 -6.46 17.06 -8.55
N LYS A 174 -6.45 17.61 -7.32
CA LYS A 174 -5.26 17.63 -6.48
C LYS A 174 -4.80 16.23 -6.09
N PHE A 175 -5.73 15.37 -5.64
CA PHE A 175 -5.42 14.00 -5.26
C PHE A 175 -4.71 13.24 -6.38
N PHE A 176 -5.27 13.28 -7.60
CA PHE A 176 -4.66 12.61 -8.74
C PHE A 176 -3.36 13.28 -9.20
N ALA A 177 -3.24 14.60 -9.13
CA ALA A 177 -1.97 15.29 -9.42
C ALA A 177 -0.87 14.84 -8.45
N ASP A 178 -1.19 14.73 -7.15
CA ASP A 178 -0.23 14.33 -6.12
C ASP A 178 0.25 12.89 -6.28
N ILE A 179 -0.63 11.93 -6.67
CA ILE A 179 -0.27 10.52 -6.74
C ILE A 179 0.27 10.08 -8.10
N SER A 180 -0.15 10.72 -9.21
CA SER A 180 0.16 10.27 -10.57
C SER A 180 1.64 10.03 -10.86
N PRO A 181 2.58 10.86 -10.36
CA PRO A 181 4.01 10.65 -10.60
C PRO A 181 4.55 9.33 -10.00
N TYR A 182 3.84 8.77 -9.01
CA TYR A 182 4.28 7.61 -8.23
C TYR A 182 3.47 6.34 -8.52
N VAL A 183 2.37 6.45 -9.28
CA VAL A 183 1.56 5.28 -9.65
C VAL A 183 2.26 4.51 -10.76
N VAL A 184 2.63 3.25 -10.47
CA VAL A 184 3.30 2.37 -11.43
C VAL A 184 2.36 1.99 -12.58
N LEU A 185 2.92 1.71 -13.76
CA LEU A 185 2.15 1.47 -14.99
C LEU A 185 1.09 0.38 -14.80
N SER A 186 1.46 -0.74 -14.19
CA SER A 186 0.56 -1.88 -13.92
C SER A 186 -0.61 -1.57 -12.97
N MET A 187 -0.55 -0.43 -12.23
CA MET A 187 -1.61 0.00 -11.31
C MET A 187 -2.43 1.19 -11.82
N ARG A 188 -2.12 1.73 -13.00
CA ARG A 188 -2.83 2.89 -13.57
C ARG A 188 -4.30 2.62 -13.84
N TYR A 189 -4.70 1.35 -14.01
CA TYR A 189 -6.11 0.98 -14.15
C TYR A 189 -6.97 1.44 -12.97
N LYS A 190 -6.40 1.66 -11.79
CA LYS A 190 -7.11 2.20 -10.62
C LYS A 190 -7.44 3.68 -10.76
N MET A 191 -6.75 4.41 -11.65
CA MET A 191 -6.96 5.86 -11.85
C MET A 191 -8.02 6.16 -12.89
N SER A 192 -8.27 5.26 -13.84
CA SER A 192 -9.28 5.44 -14.87
C SER A 192 -10.61 4.80 -14.45
N TYR A 193 -11.70 5.44 -14.83
CA TYR A 193 -13.04 4.86 -14.82
C TYR A 193 -13.51 4.71 -16.28
N ASN A 194 -12.90 3.83 -17.00
CA ASN A 194 -13.47 3.35 -18.26
C ASN A 194 -13.47 1.81 -18.18
N PRO A 195 -14.66 1.17 -18.08
CA PRO A 195 -14.73 -0.28 -18.00
C PRO A 195 -14.03 -1.00 -19.16
N VAL A 196 -14.04 -0.38 -20.36
CA VAL A 196 -13.39 -0.90 -21.56
C VAL A 196 -11.87 -0.75 -21.45
N GLU A 197 -11.39 0.42 -21.04
CA GLU A 197 -9.95 0.68 -20.87
C GLU A 197 -9.33 -0.14 -19.73
N THR A 198 -10.08 -0.34 -18.65
CA THR A 198 -9.67 -1.21 -17.55
C THR A 198 -9.55 -2.67 -18.00
N CYS A 199 -10.45 -3.14 -18.85
CA CYS A 199 -10.40 -4.49 -19.44
C CYS A 199 -9.21 -4.62 -20.41
N LEU A 200 -8.98 -3.64 -21.29
CA LEU A 200 -7.87 -3.61 -22.23
C LEU A 200 -6.50 -3.51 -21.55
N LEU A 201 -6.39 -2.74 -20.46
CA LEU A 201 -5.16 -2.64 -19.67
C LEU A 201 -4.85 -3.94 -18.93
N ARG A 202 -5.87 -4.66 -18.46
CA ARG A 202 -5.71 -6.01 -17.87
C ARG A 202 -5.27 -7.01 -18.93
N GLN A 203 -5.90 -7.02 -20.11
CA GLN A 203 -5.52 -7.90 -21.22
C GLN A 203 -4.11 -7.61 -21.75
N LYS A 204 -3.70 -6.34 -21.84
CA LYS A 204 -2.32 -5.97 -22.24
C LYS A 204 -1.29 -6.40 -21.19
N ALA A 205 -1.62 -6.34 -19.91
CA ALA A 205 -0.74 -6.83 -18.85
C ALA A 205 -0.57 -8.36 -18.88
N GLU A 206 -1.58 -9.09 -19.37
CA GLU A 206 -1.55 -10.56 -19.54
C GLU A 206 -0.83 -10.98 -20.84
N VAL A 207 -0.81 -10.13 -21.87
CA VAL A 207 -0.23 -10.43 -23.20
C VAL A 207 1.27 -10.05 -23.30
N THR A 208 1.80 -9.26 -22.37
CA THR A 208 3.23 -8.89 -22.35
C THR A 208 4.13 -9.90 -21.62
N GLU A 209 3.71 -11.15 -21.42
CA GLU A 209 4.65 -12.23 -21.15
C GLU A 209 5.21 -12.76 -22.50
N PRO A 210 6.49 -12.57 -22.82
CA PRO A 210 7.10 -13.33 -23.90
C PRO A 210 7.11 -14.79 -23.47
N SER A 211 6.44 -15.64 -24.24
CA SER A 211 6.65 -17.09 -24.23
C SER A 211 8.14 -17.35 -24.49
N LEU A 212 8.89 -17.61 -23.44
CA LEU A 212 10.20 -18.23 -23.57
C LEU A 212 9.97 -19.73 -23.76
N LEU A 213 10.06 -20.14 -25.02
CA LEU A 213 10.40 -21.50 -25.44
C LEU A 213 11.86 -21.80 -25.05
#